data_a775fc4fcc428a2e0a1112473571735f
#
_entry.id   a775fc4fcc428a2e0a1112473571735f
#
_cell.length_a   1.000
_cell.length_b   1.000
_cell.length_c   1.000
_cell.angle_alpha   90.00
_cell.angle_beta   90.00
_cell.angle_gamma   90.00
#
_symmetry.space_group_name_H-M   'P 1'
#
loop_
_entity.id
_entity.type
_entity.pdbx_description
1 polymer ?
#
loop_
_entity_poly.entity_id
_entity_poly.type
_entity_poly.pdbx_seq_one_letter_code
_entity_poly.pdbx_strand_id
1 'polypeptide(L)'
;MENTNKFKGFLLSLACLFCFFGFTISETKAEPSFNTNNLLNKFVARLVTVAVAAARSQVEIQYQAIVPNVSLGQISIDGLVFTPGPDFGVNGCTISLGRVLVQYGDPNTLDADNISTSIYDLNVSPLCLPFEQRGMLAIAGVEEIIVPHATIDIDYVFPSASLEIFISGALKDFSEFDLYLNAPYVSFIDVNNDEQPLVFRLSKAELTVRDDGAWQALSRQIPSDFNDPISAGMNISDLLKENVFGGDTSDEVGEFLASVERTWNSFLKNPQQITLETGILPSGGININFVEYDLDPFKAFTDLRPTVSTKSLLSTSLVEQSALRQILENKPEGLSNGEKIEIAIALLKGDGVPSNGQLGVRILEELIDKNMPDAISALVNYYFDQAPQKAYFYAMSLGKTNELSSTSLLDQLEVKIPFDEVLELQSRNPIKRLNSGSSISSAYFVEKAKSYYRGLGVERSYLNSYYWASLASASGARQGEMILSNLHNLARNLDKRKSKIWLDDIAEIEAMTLEDWLKFNVAKKISEG
;
A
#
# COMPACT_ATOMS: atom_id res chain seq x y z
N MET A 1 12.65 -35.25 -6.67
CA MET A 1 11.53 -34.80 -5.84
C MET A 1 11.93 -34.36 -4.40
N GLU A 2 12.96 -34.93 -3.80
CA GLU A 2 13.39 -34.57 -2.42
C GLU A 2 14.16 -33.23 -2.32
N ASN A 3 14.79 -32.76 -3.40
CA ASN A 3 15.60 -31.54 -3.42
C ASN A 3 14.77 -30.24 -3.59
N THR A 4 13.58 -30.32 -4.19
CA THR A 4 12.69 -29.15 -4.36
C THR A 4 12.09 -28.66 -3.03
N ASN A 5 11.84 -29.55 -2.08
CA ASN A 5 11.31 -29.19 -0.75
C ASN A 5 12.32 -28.43 0.11
N LYS A 6 13.61 -28.69 -0.04
CA LYS A 6 14.66 -27.99 0.73
C LYS A 6 14.89 -26.57 0.20
N PHE A 7 14.75 -26.33 -1.10
CA PHE A 7 14.84 -24.99 -1.70
C PHE A 7 13.62 -24.12 -1.35
N LYS A 8 12.41 -24.73 -1.29
CA LYS A 8 11.19 -24.08 -0.77
C LYS A 8 11.37 -23.65 0.69
N GLY A 9 12.00 -24.49 1.54
CA GLY A 9 12.33 -24.15 2.93
C GLY A 9 13.30 -22.99 3.07
N PHE A 10 14.25 -22.86 2.14
CA PHE A 10 15.23 -21.75 2.14
C PHE A 10 14.58 -20.41 1.78
N LEU A 11 13.73 -20.36 0.75
CA LEU A 11 12.97 -19.16 0.37
C LEU A 11 11.99 -18.73 1.47
N LEU A 12 11.30 -19.69 2.14
CA LEU A 12 10.46 -19.41 3.31
C LEU A 12 11.28 -18.89 4.50
N SER A 13 12.47 -19.46 4.75
CA SER A 13 13.36 -19.00 5.83
C SER A 13 13.92 -17.60 5.56
N LEU A 14 14.19 -17.26 4.31
CA LEU A 14 14.60 -15.91 3.91
C LEU A 14 13.43 -14.92 4.09
N ALA A 15 12.22 -15.29 3.69
CA ALA A 15 11.01 -14.49 3.91
C ALA A 15 10.70 -14.35 5.42
N CYS A 16 10.84 -15.40 6.23
CA CYS A 16 10.69 -15.33 7.69
C CYS A 16 11.76 -14.45 8.36
N LEU A 17 12.98 -14.39 7.82
CA LEU A 17 14.01 -13.49 8.34
C LEU A 17 13.57 -12.02 8.24
N PHE A 18 12.82 -11.67 7.21
CA PHE A 18 12.27 -10.33 7.02
C PHE A 18 10.99 -10.06 7.84
N CYS A 19 10.20 -11.10 8.16
CA CYS A 19 8.96 -10.95 8.94
C CYS A 19 9.18 -10.78 10.45
N PHE A 20 10.36 -11.09 11.01
CA PHE A 20 10.63 -11.03 12.45
C PHE A 20 10.89 -9.61 12.99
N PHE A 21 10.87 -8.57 12.17
CA PHE A 21 11.19 -7.19 12.59
C PHE A 21 9.99 -6.37 13.10
N GLY A 22 8.79 -6.96 13.21
CA GLY A 22 7.61 -6.32 13.80
C GLY A 22 7.64 -6.23 15.34
N PHE A 23 8.69 -5.69 15.95
CA PHE A 23 8.70 -5.42 17.39
C PHE A 23 8.24 -4.00 17.70
N THR A 24 7.07 -3.90 18.29
CA THR A 24 6.55 -2.67 18.92
C THR A 24 7.50 -2.20 20.02
N ILE A 25 8.16 -1.08 19.80
CA ILE A 25 8.92 -0.37 20.83
C ILE A 25 7.95 0.56 21.57
N SER A 26 7.55 0.15 22.79
CA SER A 26 6.80 0.97 23.73
C SER A 26 7.70 2.13 24.21
N GLU A 27 7.27 3.37 24.00
CA GLU A 27 7.95 4.56 24.50
C GLU A 27 7.88 4.62 26.04
N THR A 28 9.03 4.54 26.70
CA THR A 28 9.19 5.02 28.07
C THR A 28 9.91 6.37 28.04
N LYS A 29 9.19 7.42 28.43
CA LYS A 29 9.76 8.76 28.65
C LYS A 29 10.76 8.72 29.80
N ALA A 30 12.03 8.98 29.52
CA ALA A 30 13.02 9.40 30.52
C ALA A 30 14.07 10.29 29.85
N GLU A 31 14.16 11.57 30.23
CA GLU A 31 15.34 12.40 30.02
C GLU A 31 16.50 11.89 30.90
N PRO A 32 17.72 11.76 30.41
CA PRO A 32 18.66 12.80 30.03
C PRO A 32 19.52 12.42 28.80
N SER A 33 20.23 13.37 28.23
CA SER A 33 21.11 13.42 27.06
C SER A 33 22.08 12.24 26.81
N PHE A 34 21.61 11.02 26.83
CA PHE A 34 22.26 9.88 26.22
C PHE A 34 21.83 9.81 24.74
N ASN A 35 22.79 9.64 23.84
CA ASN A 35 22.54 9.46 22.42
C ASN A 35 21.83 8.10 22.21
N THR A 36 20.54 8.06 22.49
CA THR A 36 19.67 6.88 22.47
C THR A 36 19.68 6.20 21.11
N ASN A 37 19.79 6.97 20.02
CA ASN A 37 19.90 6.44 18.66
C ASN A 37 21.13 5.56 18.46
N ASN A 38 22.28 5.89 19.08
CA ASN A 38 23.49 5.08 18.96
C ASN A 38 23.37 3.74 19.72
N LEU A 39 22.64 3.72 20.83
CA LEU A 39 22.41 2.51 21.61
C LEU A 39 21.40 1.60 20.91
N LEU A 40 20.35 2.16 20.35
CA LEU A 40 19.34 1.46 19.59
C LEU A 40 19.93 0.87 18.29
N ASN A 41 20.72 1.64 17.54
CA ASN A 41 21.45 1.15 16.38
C ASN A 41 22.33 -0.05 16.71
N LYS A 42 23.08 -0.01 17.84
CA LYS A 42 23.90 -1.15 18.28
C LYS A 42 23.06 -2.37 18.66
N PHE A 43 21.90 -2.17 19.26
CA PHE A 43 20.99 -3.25 19.62
C PHE A 43 20.44 -3.92 18.37
N VAL A 44 19.94 -3.13 17.41
CA VAL A 44 19.43 -3.63 16.12
C VAL A 44 20.53 -4.36 15.35
N ALA A 45 21.74 -3.81 15.26
CA ALA A 45 22.87 -4.49 14.61
C ALA A 45 23.14 -5.87 15.24
N ARG A 46 23.05 -6.00 16.58
CA ARG A 46 23.22 -7.28 17.26
C ARG A 46 22.10 -8.27 16.96
N LEU A 47 20.86 -7.82 16.91
CA LEU A 47 19.74 -8.69 16.53
C LEU A 47 19.92 -9.24 15.12
N VAL A 48 20.26 -8.39 14.14
CA VAL A 48 20.54 -8.83 12.77
C VAL A 48 21.74 -9.80 12.74
N THR A 49 22.79 -9.53 13.51
CA THR A 49 23.94 -10.44 13.62
C THR A 49 23.53 -11.81 14.15
N VAL A 50 22.66 -11.87 15.16
CA VAL A 50 22.14 -13.13 15.72
C VAL A 50 21.27 -13.86 14.69
N ALA A 51 20.42 -13.14 13.96
CA ALA A 51 19.60 -13.72 12.88
C ALA A 51 20.47 -14.33 11.76
N VAL A 52 21.51 -13.61 11.33
CA VAL A 52 22.48 -14.14 10.35
C VAL A 52 23.23 -15.34 10.92
N ALA A 53 23.61 -15.32 12.21
CA ALA A 53 24.28 -16.45 12.85
C ALA A 53 23.36 -17.70 12.91
N ALA A 54 22.08 -17.50 13.15
CA ALA A 54 21.10 -18.61 13.09
C ALA A 54 20.95 -19.17 11.67
N ALA A 55 20.89 -18.31 10.66
CA ALA A 55 20.82 -18.72 9.25
C ALA A 55 22.07 -19.50 8.78
N ARG A 56 23.24 -19.25 9.38
CA ARG A 56 24.48 -20.00 9.11
C ARG A 56 24.41 -21.49 9.44
N SER A 57 23.41 -21.91 10.22
CA SER A 57 23.17 -23.35 10.44
C SER A 57 22.72 -24.10 9.19
N GLN A 58 22.21 -23.38 8.19
CA GLN A 58 21.67 -23.96 6.96
C GLN A 58 22.48 -23.59 5.71
N VAL A 59 23.05 -22.38 5.68
CA VAL A 59 23.77 -21.82 4.54
C VAL A 59 25.01 -21.10 5.03
N GLU A 60 26.14 -21.24 4.35
CA GLU A 60 27.32 -20.43 4.66
C GLU A 60 27.05 -18.98 4.25
N ILE A 61 27.04 -18.06 5.22
CA ILE A 61 26.77 -16.64 5.03
C ILE A 61 27.98 -15.84 5.52
N GLN A 62 28.52 -15.01 4.65
CA GLN A 62 29.58 -14.03 5.00
C GLN A 62 29.05 -12.62 4.70
N TYR A 63 29.48 -11.61 5.44
CA TYR A 63 29.16 -10.21 5.20
C TYR A 63 30.29 -9.31 5.69
N GLN A 64 30.40 -8.10 5.16
CA GLN A 64 31.41 -7.13 5.56
C GLN A 64 30.92 -6.24 6.71
N ALA A 65 29.69 -5.70 6.61
CA ALA A 65 29.15 -4.80 7.62
C ALA A 65 27.63 -4.91 7.73
N ILE A 66 27.10 -4.63 8.94
CA ILE A 66 25.68 -4.38 9.20
C ILE A 66 25.57 -2.97 9.75
N VAL A 67 24.86 -2.08 9.05
CA VAL A 67 24.73 -0.67 9.39
C VAL A 67 23.25 -0.31 9.55
N PRO A 68 22.73 -0.34 10.79
CA PRO A 68 21.39 0.15 11.06
C PRO A 68 21.36 1.67 11.17
N ASN A 69 20.31 2.28 10.64
CA ASN A 69 19.97 3.68 10.84
C ASN A 69 18.50 3.77 11.28
N VAL A 70 18.28 3.57 12.57
CA VAL A 70 16.93 3.49 13.15
C VAL A 70 16.17 4.80 13.01
N SER A 71 16.86 5.95 13.00
CA SER A 71 16.22 7.26 12.80
C SER A 71 15.61 7.44 11.40
N LEU A 72 16.07 6.69 10.41
CA LEU A 72 15.55 6.66 9.05
C LEU A 72 14.74 5.38 8.77
N GLY A 73 14.51 4.54 9.77
CA GLY A 73 13.87 3.24 9.56
C GLY A 73 14.66 2.32 8.62
N GLN A 74 15.99 2.40 8.57
CA GLN A 74 16.81 1.69 7.59
C GLN A 74 17.81 0.75 8.23
N ILE A 75 18.06 -0.38 7.55
CA ILE A 75 19.15 -1.31 7.88
C ILE A 75 19.84 -1.69 6.58
N SER A 76 21.17 -1.53 6.50
CA SER A 76 21.93 -2.08 5.38
C SER A 76 22.84 -3.22 5.82
N ILE A 77 23.02 -4.18 4.91
CA ILE A 77 24.01 -5.26 5.01
C ILE A 77 24.90 -5.16 3.78
N ASP A 78 26.18 -4.92 3.99
CA ASP A 78 27.15 -4.71 2.92
C ASP A 78 28.01 -5.97 2.71
N GLY A 79 28.32 -6.27 1.45
CA GLY A 79 29.24 -7.35 1.04
C GLY A 79 28.75 -8.73 1.45
N LEU A 80 27.49 -9.02 1.21
CA LEU A 80 26.84 -10.28 1.59
C LEU A 80 27.16 -11.37 0.58
N VAL A 81 27.64 -12.53 1.06
CA VAL A 81 27.96 -13.70 0.23
C VAL A 81 27.28 -14.93 0.81
N PHE A 82 26.56 -15.63 -0.03
CA PHE A 82 25.91 -16.90 0.28
C PHE A 82 26.60 -18.03 -0.50
N THR A 83 26.94 -19.11 0.21
CA THR A 83 27.41 -20.35 -0.39
C THR A 83 26.50 -21.47 0.10
N PRO A 84 25.52 -21.91 -0.73
CA PRO A 84 24.65 -23.01 -0.38
C PRO A 84 25.47 -24.29 -0.10
N GLY A 85 25.11 -24.99 0.97
CA GLY A 85 25.79 -26.24 1.32
C GLY A 85 25.53 -27.37 0.28
N PRO A 86 26.32 -28.46 0.33
CA PRO A 86 26.21 -29.59 -0.60
C PRO A 86 24.82 -30.24 -0.60
N ASP A 87 24.05 -30.08 0.46
CA ASP A 87 22.67 -30.58 0.59
C ASP A 87 21.69 -29.93 -0.40
N PHE A 88 22.03 -28.77 -0.94
CA PHE A 88 21.25 -28.11 -1.99
C PHE A 88 21.52 -28.65 -3.41
N GLY A 89 22.41 -29.64 -3.53
CA GLY A 89 22.67 -30.34 -4.81
C GLY A 89 23.48 -29.52 -5.82
N VAL A 90 24.05 -28.39 -5.45
CA VAL A 90 24.73 -27.45 -6.35
C VAL A 90 26.13 -27.15 -5.79
N ASN A 91 27.11 -27.89 -6.27
CA ASN A 91 28.52 -27.68 -5.90
C ASN A 91 29.08 -26.44 -6.61
N GLY A 92 29.69 -25.53 -5.84
CA GLY A 92 30.34 -24.33 -6.35
C GLY A 92 29.39 -23.15 -6.61
N CYS A 93 28.13 -23.25 -6.21
CA CYS A 93 27.21 -22.12 -6.25
C CYS A 93 27.67 -21.03 -5.27
N THR A 94 27.73 -19.79 -5.75
CA THR A 94 27.99 -18.61 -4.93
C THR A 94 27.07 -17.48 -5.38
N ILE A 95 26.41 -16.83 -4.43
CA ILE A 95 25.57 -15.66 -4.64
C ILE A 95 26.19 -14.52 -3.83
N SER A 96 26.55 -13.43 -4.48
CA SER A 96 27.10 -12.25 -3.82
C SER A 96 26.23 -11.02 -4.05
N LEU A 97 26.11 -10.18 -3.03
CA LEU A 97 25.38 -8.92 -3.08
C LEU A 97 26.29 -7.81 -2.51
N GLY A 98 26.44 -6.75 -3.28
CA GLY A 98 27.23 -5.59 -2.83
C GLY A 98 26.59 -4.92 -1.65
N ARG A 99 25.27 -4.70 -1.70
CA ARG A 99 24.49 -4.15 -0.58
C ARG A 99 23.04 -4.65 -0.63
N VAL A 100 22.48 -4.91 0.55
CA VAL A 100 21.04 -5.03 0.78
C VAL A 100 20.62 -3.90 1.71
N LEU A 101 19.69 -3.06 1.29
CA LEU A 101 19.12 -1.97 2.08
C LEU A 101 17.64 -2.27 2.33
N VAL A 102 17.28 -2.46 3.59
CA VAL A 102 15.88 -2.63 4.01
C VAL A 102 15.40 -1.32 4.64
N GLN A 103 14.28 -0.81 4.16
CA GLN A 103 13.62 0.38 4.67
C GLN A 103 12.23 -0.01 5.17
N TYR A 104 11.91 0.43 6.37
CA TYR A 104 10.58 0.30 6.94
C TYR A 104 9.84 1.63 6.78
N GLY A 105 8.55 1.56 6.50
CA GLY A 105 7.65 2.70 6.53
C GLY A 105 7.61 3.38 7.91
N ASP A 106 6.72 4.34 8.06
CA ASP A 106 6.57 5.06 9.33
C ASP A 106 6.14 4.07 10.45
N PRO A 107 6.96 3.83 11.48
CA PRO A 107 6.63 2.93 12.58
C PRO A 107 5.43 3.40 13.43
N ASN A 108 4.93 4.61 13.18
CA ASN A 108 3.74 5.14 13.86
C ASN A 108 2.43 4.79 13.13
N THR A 109 2.48 4.23 11.93
CA THR A 109 1.29 3.70 11.25
C THR A 109 0.96 2.33 11.82
N LEU A 110 -0.13 2.23 12.59
CA LEU A 110 -0.58 0.97 13.19
C LEU A 110 -1.40 0.11 12.22
N ASP A 111 -1.82 0.66 11.10
CA ASP A 111 -2.77 0.02 10.19
C ASP A 111 -2.11 -0.61 8.95
N ALA A 112 -0.87 -0.27 8.66
CA ALA A 112 -0.15 -0.82 7.51
C ALA A 112 1.37 -0.88 7.76
N ASP A 113 2.02 -1.95 7.28
CA ASP A 113 3.46 -2.05 7.17
C ASP A 113 3.86 -1.90 5.69
N ASN A 114 4.78 -0.98 5.43
CA ASN A 114 5.46 -0.85 4.15
C ASN A 114 6.93 -1.21 4.35
N ILE A 115 7.40 -2.20 3.59
CA ILE A 115 8.79 -2.65 3.62
C ILE A 115 9.34 -2.54 2.21
N SER A 116 10.35 -1.70 2.02
CA SER A 116 11.09 -1.61 0.76
C SER A 116 12.49 -2.19 0.94
N THR A 117 12.85 -3.12 0.07
CA THR A 117 14.19 -3.73 0.06
C THR A 117 14.86 -3.45 -1.26
N SER A 118 15.99 -2.73 -1.22
CA SER A 118 16.83 -2.49 -2.38
C SER A 118 18.06 -3.39 -2.33
N ILE A 119 18.33 -4.07 -3.42
CA ILE A 119 19.46 -4.98 -3.62
C ILE A 119 20.36 -4.37 -4.69
N TYR A 120 21.65 -4.24 -4.38
CA TYR A 120 22.65 -3.69 -5.28
C TYR A 120 23.73 -4.71 -5.56
N ASP A 121 24.14 -4.77 -6.83
CA ASP A 121 25.24 -5.60 -7.30
C ASP A 121 25.07 -7.07 -6.93
N LEU A 122 23.87 -7.63 -7.21
CA LEU A 122 23.64 -9.07 -7.07
C LEU A 122 24.35 -9.79 -8.21
N ASN A 123 25.25 -10.68 -7.86
CA ASN A 123 25.92 -11.60 -8.79
C ASN A 123 25.62 -13.04 -8.40
N VAL A 124 25.05 -13.80 -9.32
CA VAL A 124 24.73 -15.22 -9.14
C VAL A 124 25.60 -16.05 -10.07
N SER A 125 26.42 -16.91 -9.47
CA SER A 125 27.22 -17.87 -10.27
C SER A 125 26.31 -18.75 -11.12
N PRO A 126 26.58 -18.96 -12.41
CA PRO A 126 25.82 -19.91 -13.25
C PRO A 126 25.78 -21.32 -12.66
N LEU A 127 26.73 -21.66 -11.80
CA LEU A 127 26.75 -22.96 -11.11
C LEU A 127 25.57 -23.10 -10.11
N CYS A 128 24.87 -22.03 -9.78
CA CYS A 128 23.64 -22.07 -8.99
C CYS A 128 22.43 -22.62 -9.76
N LEU A 129 22.52 -22.66 -11.09
CA LEU A 129 21.43 -23.13 -11.94
C LEU A 129 21.58 -24.59 -12.33
N PRO A 130 20.48 -25.32 -12.64
CA PRO A 130 20.49 -26.62 -13.27
C PRO A 130 21.27 -26.62 -14.58
N PHE A 131 21.83 -27.76 -14.93
CA PHE A 131 22.69 -27.90 -16.12
C PHE A 131 22.03 -27.43 -17.43
N GLU A 132 20.74 -27.71 -17.61
CA GLU A 132 19.96 -27.30 -18.77
C GLU A 132 19.84 -25.77 -18.89
N GLN A 133 19.56 -25.10 -17.79
CA GLN A 133 19.45 -23.63 -17.74
C GLN A 133 20.81 -22.96 -17.98
N ARG A 134 21.90 -23.55 -17.48
CA ARG A 134 23.26 -23.08 -17.79
C ARG A 134 23.57 -23.12 -19.27
N GLY A 135 23.13 -24.19 -19.94
CA GLY A 135 23.26 -24.33 -21.39
C GLY A 135 22.57 -23.21 -22.16
N MET A 136 21.35 -22.85 -21.74
CA MET A 136 20.61 -21.74 -22.35
C MET A 136 21.29 -20.36 -22.11
N LEU A 137 21.81 -20.12 -20.93
CA LEU A 137 22.56 -18.88 -20.63
C LEU A 137 23.85 -18.80 -21.48
N ALA A 138 24.57 -19.88 -21.59
CA ALA A 138 25.78 -19.92 -22.42
C ALA A 138 25.48 -19.66 -23.90
N ILE A 139 24.35 -20.19 -24.41
CA ILE A 139 23.86 -19.93 -25.78
C ILE A 139 23.52 -18.43 -25.92
N ALA A 140 22.89 -17.82 -24.90
CA ALA A 140 22.57 -16.40 -24.87
C ALA A 140 23.81 -15.50 -24.69
N GLY A 141 25.00 -16.06 -24.45
CA GLY A 141 26.24 -15.32 -24.20
C GLY A 141 26.31 -14.73 -22.79
N VAL A 142 25.48 -15.21 -21.86
CA VAL A 142 25.46 -14.76 -20.46
C VAL A 142 26.42 -15.62 -19.64
N GLU A 143 27.60 -15.10 -19.35
CA GLU A 143 28.63 -15.80 -18.57
C GLU A 143 28.38 -15.68 -17.05
N GLU A 144 27.79 -14.59 -16.59
CA GLU A 144 27.45 -14.31 -15.20
C GLU A 144 26.06 -13.65 -15.13
N ILE A 145 25.29 -13.99 -14.11
CA ILE A 145 23.98 -13.38 -13.87
C ILE A 145 24.20 -12.18 -12.95
N ILE A 146 24.26 -10.99 -13.54
CA ILE A 146 24.49 -9.74 -12.82
C ILE A 146 23.18 -8.94 -12.80
N VAL A 147 22.69 -8.62 -11.60
CA VAL A 147 21.58 -7.71 -11.36
C VAL A 147 22.13 -6.48 -10.66
N PRO A 148 22.39 -5.38 -11.39
CA PRO A 148 22.95 -4.17 -10.81
C PRO A 148 22.09 -3.57 -9.71
N HIS A 149 20.77 -3.62 -9.90
CA HIS A 149 19.79 -3.13 -8.94
C HIS A 149 18.48 -3.93 -9.04
N ALA A 150 17.92 -4.29 -7.90
CA ALA A 150 16.56 -4.80 -7.79
C ALA A 150 15.88 -4.19 -6.56
N THR A 151 14.55 -4.07 -6.62
CA THR A 151 13.72 -3.62 -5.50
C THR A 151 12.62 -4.64 -5.22
N ILE A 152 12.26 -4.75 -3.97
CA ILE A 152 11.12 -5.54 -3.47
C ILE A 152 10.36 -4.62 -2.53
N ASP A 153 9.15 -4.21 -2.93
CA ASP A 153 8.27 -3.40 -2.13
C ASP A 153 7.08 -4.27 -1.67
N ILE A 154 6.82 -4.26 -0.38
CA ILE A 154 5.77 -5.05 0.26
C ILE A 154 4.91 -4.10 1.07
N ASP A 155 3.62 -4.05 0.72
CA ASP A 155 2.61 -3.30 1.44
C ASP A 155 1.61 -4.28 2.06
N TYR A 156 1.54 -4.30 3.39
CA TYR A 156 0.59 -5.13 4.12
C TYR A 156 -0.33 -4.26 4.99
N VAL A 157 -1.64 -4.38 4.77
CA VAL A 157 -2.65 -3.61 5.50
C VAL A 157 -3.32 -4.52 6.53
N PHE A 158 -3.04 -4.30 7.82
CA PHE A 158 -3.52 -5.16 8.92
C PHE A 158 -5.05 -5.29 9.01
N PRO A 159 -5.86 -4.21 8.93
CA PRO A 159 -7.31 -4.32 9.08
C PRO A 159 -7.99 -5.20 8.03
N SER A 160 -7.49 -5.21 6.81
CA SER A 160 -8.01 -6.03 5.69
C SER A 160 -7.24 -7.33 5.50
N ALA A 161 -6.07 -7.45 6.12
CA ALA A 161 -5.09 -8.50 5.85
C ALA A 161 -4.72 -8.59 4.36
N SER A 162 -4.74 -7.45 3.65
CA SER A 162 -4.39 -7.38 2.24
C SER A 162 -2.88 -7.17 2.06
N LEU A 163 -2.34 -7.73 0.98
CA LEU A 163 -0.92 -7.70 0.65
C LEU A 163 -0.74 -7.29 -0.81
N GLU A 164 0.11 -6.30 -1.02
CA GLU A 164 0.64 -5.97 -2.34
C GLU A 164 2.16 -6.20 -2.35
N ILE A 165 2.66 -6.81 -3.40
CA ILE A 165 4.09 -7.01 -3.62
C ILE A 165 4.44 -6.48 -4.99
N PHE A 166 5.46 -5.65 -5.05
CA PHE A 166 6.08 -5.21 -6.28
C PHE A 166 7.57 -5.56 -6.26
N ILE A 167 8.02 -6.28 -7.28
CA ILE A 167 9.44 -6.63 -7.45
C ILE A 167 9.88 -6.10 -8.81
N SER A 168 10.95 -5.33 -8.84
CA SER A 168 11.57 -4.89 -10.08
C SER A 168 13.06 -5.16 -10.08
N GLY A 169 13.64 -5.36 -11.26
CA GLY A 169 15.07 -5.55 -11.40
C GLY A 169 15.50 -5.58 -12.87
N ALA A 170 16.79 -5.48 -13.06
CA ALA A 170 17.40 -5.53 -14.38
C ALA A 170 18.54 -6.56 -14.41
N LEU A 171 18.50 -7.48 -15.36
CA LEU A 171 19.64 -8.33 -15.73
C LEU A 171 20.51 -7.52 -16.69
N LYS A 172 21.75 -7.28 -16.29
CA LYS A 172 22.68 -6.42 -17.03
C LYS A 172 22.79 -6.82 -18.50
N ASP A 173 22.57 -5.86 -19.40
CA ASP A 173 22.69 -6.01 -20.87
C ASP A 173 21.79 -7.13 -21.44
N PHE A 174 20.70 -7.50 -20.74
CA PHE A 174 19.84 -8.59 -21.14
C PHE A 174 18.34 -8.27 -21.05
N SER A 175 17.81 -8.01 -19.84
CA SER A 175 16.38 -7.72 -19.66
C SER A 175 16.09 -7.00 -18.36
N GLU A 176 14.99 -6.25 -18.33
CA GLU A 176 14.37 -5.77 -17.09
C GLU A 176 13.12 -6.58 -16.80
N PHE A 177 12.76 -6.72 -15.54
CA PHE A 177 11.53 -7.39 -15.14
C PHE A 177 10.81 -6.64 -14.02
N ASP A 178 9.49 -6.67 -14.08
CA ASP A 178 8.59 -6.25 -13.02
C ASP A 178 7.62 -7.37 -12.71
N LEU A 179 7.47 -7.68 -11.43
CA LEU A 179 6.46 -8.60 -10.91
C LEU A 179 5.55 -7.83 -9.94
N TYR A 180 4.27 -7.88 -10.20
CA TYR A 180 3.24 -7.34 -9.31
C TYR A 180 2.31 -8.44 -8.83
N LEU A 181 2.02 -8.46 -7.53
CA LEU A 181 1.07 -9.37 -6.90
C LEU A 181 0.11 -8.55 -6.03
N ASN A 182 -1.18 -8.78 -6.17
CA ASN A 182 -2.21 -8.23 -5.29
C ASN A 182 -3.02 -9.37 -4.67
N ALA A 183 -2.97 -9.44 -3.35
CA ALA A 183 -3.69 -10.41 -2.54
C ALA A 183 -4.63 -9.66 -1.59
N PRO A 184 -5.95 -9.64 -1.84
CA PRO A 184 -6.92 -8.98 -0.98
C PRO A 184 -7.04 -9.62 0.42
N TYR A 185 -6.47 -10.80 0.62
CA TYR A 185 -6.43 -11.45 1.92
C TYR A 185 -5.26 -12.42 2.02
N VAL A 186 -4.45 -12.25 3.08
CA VAL A 186 -3.36 -13.16 3.45
C VAL A 186 -3.40 -13.42 4.95
N SER A 187 -3.42 -14.68 5.35
CA SER A 187 -3.33 -15.09 6.76
C SER A 187 -2.24 -16.15 6.93
N PHE A 188 -1.36 -15.93 7.90
CA PHE A 188 -0.21 -16.81 8.17
C PHE A 188 -0.53 -17.95 9.15
N ILE A 189 -1.76 -18.04 9.64
CA ILE A 189 -2.14 -19.06 10.62
C ILE A 189 -3.46 -19.69 10.19
N ASP A 190 -3.40 -20.86 9.60
CA ASP A 190 -4.53 -21.79 9.60
C ASP A 190 -4.27 -22.83 10.70
N VAL A 191 -4.84 -22.57 11.88
CA VAL A 191 -4.69 -23.45 13.07
C VAL A 191 -5.34 -24.83 12.87
N ASN A 192 -6.12 -25.00 11.81
CA ASN A 192 -6.90 -26.20 11.53
C ASN A 192 -6.33 -27.06 10.40
N ASN A 193 -5.32 -26.57 9.69
CA ASN A 193 -4.76 -27.27 8.53
C ASN A 193 -3.23 -27.29 8.60
N ASP A 194 -2.68 -28.37 9.18
CA ASP A 194 -1.22 -28.57 9.28
C ASP A 194 -0.54 -28.67 7.90
N GLU A 195 -1.31 -28.88 6.82
CA GLU A 195 -0.80 -28.99 5.44
C GLU A 195 -0.71 -27.64 4.73
N GLN A 196 -1.46 -26.63 5.16
CA GLN A 196 -1.45 -25.26 4.60
C GLN A 196 -1.45 -24.19 5.68
N PRO A 197 -0.25 -23.80 6.17
CA PRO A 197 -0.16 -22.75 7.21
C PRO A 197 -0.44 -21.34 6.66
N LEU A 198 -0.64 -21.19 5.34
CA LEU A 198 -0.84 -19.91 4.65
C LEU A 198 -2.14 -19.93 3.86
N VAL A 199 -3.08 -19.06 4.22
CA VAL A 199 -4.22 -18.70 3.37
C VAL A 199 -3.80 -17.51 2.52
N PHE A 200 -3.81 -17.68 1.21
CA PHE A 200 -3.42 -16.66 0.25
C PHE A 200 -4.48 -16.54 -0.84
N ARG A 201 -5.18 -15.40 -0.89
CA ARG A 201 -6.15 -15.09 -1.95
C ARG A 201 -5.51 -14.14 -2.93
N LEU A 202 -5.43 -14.55 -4.19
CA LEU A 202 -4.85 -13.76 -5.27
C LEU A 202 -5.97 -13.10 -6.09
N SER A 203 -5.90 -11.80 -6.29
CA SER A 203 -6.80 -11.07 -7.21
C SER A 203 -6.11 -10.69 -8.51
N LYS A 204 -4.78 -10.51 -8.49
CA LYS A 204 -3.99 -10.18 -9.67
C LYS A 204 -2.54 -10.61 -9.49
N ALA A 205 -1.96 -11.16 -10.53
CA ALA A 205 -0.52 -11.30 -10.71
C ALA A 205 -0.14 -10.85 -12.13
N GLU A 206 0.97 -10.13 -12.24
CA GLU A 206 1.49 -9.64 -13.52
C GLU A 206 3.00 -9.73 -13.50
N LEU A 207 3.58 -10.35 -14.53
CA LEU A 207 5.02 -10.38 -14.78
C LEU A 207 5.28 -9.73 -16.14
N THR A 208 5.97 -8.61 -16.14
CA THR A 208 6.44 -7.93 -17.36
C THR A 208 7.94 -8.12 -17.50
N VAL A 209 8.38 -8.55 -18.67
CA VAL A 209 9.79 -8.63 -19.05
C VAL A 209 10.03 -7.70 -20.24
N ARG A 210 10.93 -6.73 -20.05
CA ARG A 210 11.38 -5.80 -21.09
C ARG A 210 12.71 -6.26 -21.67
N ASP A 211 12.83 -6.16 -22.98
CA ASP A 211 14.08 -6.46 -23.67
C ASP A 211 15.11 -5.33 -23.49
N ASP A 212 16.29 -5.68 -23.02
CA ASP A 212 17.46 -4.80 -22.90
C ASP A 212 18.70 -5.46 -23.55
N GLY A 213 18.47 -6.17 -24.67
CA GLY A 213 19.52 -6.86 -25.43
C GLY A 213 19.32 -8.37 -25.55
N ALA A 214 18.42 -8.97 -24.75
CA ALA A 214 18.13 -10.42 -24.79
C ALA A 214 17.72 -10.88 -26.20
N TRP A 215 16.82 -10.13 -26.84
CA TRP A 215 16.36 -10.47 -28.19
C TRP A 215 17.49 -10.45 -29.22
N GLN A 216 18.40 -9.46 -29.13
CA GLN A 216 19.56 -9.40 -30.02
C GLN A 216 20.50 -10.61 -29.84
N ALA A 217 20.65 -11.08 -28.61
CA ALA A 217 21.49 -12.23 -28.29
C ALA A 217 20.82 -13.56 -28.74
N LEU A 218 19.52 -13.73 -28.45
CA LEU A 218 18.79 -14.98 -28.65
C LEU A 218 18.26 -15.16 -30.06
N SER A 219 17.84 -14.12 -30.76
CA SER A 219 17.18 -14.23 -32.08
C SER A 219 17.99 -14.94 -33.13
N ARG A 220 19.32 -14.88 -33.03
CA ARG A 220 20.25 -15.56 -33.95
C ARG A 220 20.28 -17.07 -33.73
N GLN A 221 19.85 -17.55 -32.56
CA GLN A 221 19.86 -18.96 -32.17
C GLN A 221 18.50 -19.62 -32.37
N ILE A 222 17.46 -18.81 -32.49
CA ILE A 222 16.08 -19.28 -32.68
C ILE A 222 15.90 -19.72 -34.13
N PRO A 223 15.33 -20.91 -34.38
CA PRO A 223 15.03 -21.36 -35.74
C PRO A 223 14.17 -20.37 -36.52
N SER A 224 14.36 -20.27 -37.82
CA SER A 224 13.67 -19.32 -38.71
C SER A 224 12.14 -19.37 -38.57
N ASP A 225 11.60 -20.57 -38.33
CA ASP A 225 10.16 -20.82 -38.21
C ASP A 225 9.52 -20.11 -36.98
N PHE A 226 10.33 -19.75 -35.99
CA PHE A 226 9.92 -19.00 -34.78
C PHE A 226 10.34 -17.52 -34.81
N ASN A 227 10.98 -17.08 -35.91
CA ASN A 227 11.46 -15.71 -36.11
C ASN A 227 10.68 -14.93 -37.19
N ASP A 228 9.84 -15.61 -37.99
CA ASP A 228 9.01 -14.94 -38.99
C ASP A 228 7.79 -14.27 -38.34
N PRO A 229 7.65 -12.95 -38.37
CA PRO A 229 6.54 -12.23 -37.73
C PRO A 229 5.12 -12.59 -38.19
N ILE A 230 5.02 -13.43 -39.25
CA ILE A 230 3.72 -13.87 -39.82
C ILE A 230 3.31 -15.22 -39.24
N SER A 231 4.26 -16.17 -39.13
CA SER A 231 3.96 -17.58 -38.81
C SER A 231 4.47 -18.01 -37.43
N ALA A 232 5.43 -17.29 -36.88
CA ALA A 232 6.12 -17.69 -35.64
C ALA A 232 5.17 -17.86 -34.45
N GLY A 233 4.18 -16.95 -34.30
CA GLY A 233 3.21 -17.04 -33.21
C GLY A 233 2.38 -18.33 -33.26
N MET A 234 1.96 -18.74 -34.45
CA MET A 234 1.23 -20.00 -34.64
C MET A 234 2.13 -21.21 -34.31
N ASN A 235 3.37 -21.19 -34.77
CA ASN A 235 4.31 -22.29 -34.50
C ASN A 235 4.62 -22.45 -33.01
N ILE A 236 4.74 -21.34 -32.25
CA ILE A 236 4.89 -21.40 -30.80
C ILE A 236 3.62 -21.89 -30.13
N SER A 237 2.46 -21.41 -30.57
CA SER A 237 1.16 -21.84 -30.07
C SER A 237 0.98 -23.36 -30.23
N ASP A 238 1.29 -23.91 -31.42
CA ASP A 238 1.22 -25.35 -31.70
C ASP A 238 2.20 -26.14 -30.83
N LEU A 239 3.44 -25.66 -30.68
CA LEU A 239 4.44 -26.29 -29.84
C LEU A 239 4.01 -26.34 -28.37
N LEU A 240 3.45 -25.26 -27.83
CA LEU A 240 2.92 -25.22 -26.47
C LEU A 240 1.73 -26.16 -26.32
N LYS A 241 0.80 -26.14 -27.29
CA LYS A 241 -0.36 -27.02 -27.30
C LYS A 241 0.01 -28.48 -27.18
N GLU A 242 1.01 -28.95 -27.95
CA GLU A 242 1.42 -30.34 -27.95
C GLU A 242 2.26 -30.71 -26.72
N ASN A 243 3.27 -29.89 -26.38
CA ASN A 243 4.27 -30.27 -25.40
C ASN A 243 3.92 -29.85 -23.95
N VAL A 244 3.10 -28.81 -23.77
CA VAL A 244 2.72 -28.31 -22.45
C VAL A 244 1.31 -28.75 -22.10
N PHE A 245 0.36 -28.61 -23.02
CA PHE A 245 -1.04 -28.91 -22.80
C PHE A 245 -1.50 -30.28 -23.28
N GLY A 246 -0.59 -31.12 -23.82
CA GLY A 246 -0.91 -32.48 -24.24
C GLY A 246 -1.99 -32.58 -25.32
N GLY A 247 -2.15 -31.55 -26.14
CA GLY A 247 -3.17 -31.46 -27.18
C GLY A 247 -4.55 -31.01 -26.68
N ASP A 248 -4.68 -30.50 -25.43
CA ASP A 248 -5.93 -29.97 -24.90
C ASP A 248 -6.48 -28.86 -25.78
N THR A 249 -7.82 -28.87 -25.94
CA THR A 249 -8.58 -27.92 -26.77
C THR A 249 -9.67 -27.24 -25.97
N SER A 250 -9.54 -27.16 -24.62
CA SER A 250 -10.45 -26.39 -23.80
C SER A 250 -10.45 -24.91 -24.17
N ASP A 251 -11.54 -24.22 -23.89
CA ASP A 251 -11.68 -22.80 -24.24
C ASP A 251 -10.59 -21.95 -23.55
N GLU A 252 -10.23 -22.27 -22.31
CA GLU A 252 -9.19 -21.58 -21.55
C GLU A 252 -7.82 -21.72 -22.20
N VAL A 253 -7.46 -22.95 -22.62
CA VAL A 253 -6.20 -23.21 -23.33
C VAL A 253 -6.22 -22.50 -24.68
N GLY A 254 -7.35 -22.54 -25.40
CA GLY A 254 -7.51 -21.85 -26.67
C GLY A 254 -7.32 -20.33 -26.57
N GLU A 255 -7.90 -19.69 -25.56
CA GLU A 255 -7.74 -18.25 -25.32
C GLU A 255 -6.29 -17.88 -24.99
N PHE A 256 -5.62 -18.67 -24.15
CA PHE A 256 -4.22 -18.47 -23.83
C PHE A 256 -3.33 -18.60 -25.06
N LEU A 257 -3.46 -19.68 -25.83
CA LEU A 257 -2.68 -19.93 -27.05
C LEU A 257 -2.89 -18.82 -28.08
N ALA A 258 -4.12 -18.35 -28.25
CA ALA A 258 -4.42 -17.21 -29.13
C ALA A 258 -3.77 -15.90 -28.61
N SER A 259 -3.64 -15.73 -27.29
CA SER A 259 -2.92 -14.59 -26.73
C SER A 259 -1.42 -14.68 -26.99
N VAL A 260 -0.83 -15.87 -26.85
CA VAL A 260 0.59 -16.14 -27.16
C VAL A 260 0.89 -15.86 -28.63
N GLU A 261 0.07 -16.39 -29.55
CA GLU A 261 0.23 -16.18 -30.99
C GLU A 261 0.26 -14.68 -31.34
N ARG A 262 -0.74 -13.92 -30.89
CA ARG A 262 -0.83 -12.49 -31.16
C ARG A 262 0.35 -11.72 -30.57
N THR A 263 0.72 -12.05 -29.35
CA THR A 263 1.78 -11.39 -28.61
C THR A 263 3.13 -11.63 -29.25
N TRP A 264 3.44 -12.88 -29.60
CA TRP A 264 4.71 -13.20 -30.22
C TRP A 264 4.86 -12.52 -31.58
N ASN A 265 3.84 -12.56 -32.44
CA ASN A 265 3.84 -11.88 -33.73
C ASN A 265 3.98 -10.35 -33.59
N SER A 266 3.43 -9.77 -32.51
CA SER A 266 3.59 -8.35 -32.21
C SER A 266 4.99 -8.02 -31.70
N PHE A 267 5.52 -8.84 -30.80
CA PHE A 267 6.86 -8.70 -30.24
C PHE A 267 7.94 -8.78 -31.33
N LEU A 268 7.84 -9.72 -32.27
CA LEU A 268 8.80 -9.83 -33.38
C LEU A 268 8.85 -8.58 -34.27
N LYS A 269 7.74 -7.83 -34.38
CA LYS A 269 7.69 -6.57 -35.14
C LYS A 269 8.36 -5.41 -34.39
N ASN A 270 8.25 -5.42 -33.09
CA ASN A 270 8.81 -4.40 -32.21
C ASN A 270 9.20 -5.02 -30.87
N PRO A 271 10.40 -5.62 -30.76
CA PRO A 271 10.85 -6.30 -29.55
C PRO A 271 11.08 -5.30 -28.41
N GLN A 272 10.09 -5.10 -27.56
CA GLN A 272 10.19 -4.23 -26.40
C GLN A 272 9.88 -4.96 -25.10
N GLN A 273 8.70 -5.59 -25.01
CA GLN A 273 8.28 -6.26 -23.78
C GLN A 273 7.25 -7.36 -24.05
N ILE A 274 7.21 -8.30 -23.11
CA ILE A 274 6.16 -9.32 -22.98
C ILE A 274 5.64 -9.28 -21.55
N THR A 275 4.32 -9.31 -21.41
CA THR A 275 3.63 -9.33 -20.12
C THR A 275 2.80 -10.60 -20.03
N LEU A 276 2.98 -11.35 -18.95
CA LEU A 276 2.14 -12.47 -18.52
C LEU A 276 1.31 -12.00 -17.33
N GLU A 277 0.00 -12.11 -17.41
CA GLU A 277 -0.90 -11.69 -16.35
C GLU A 277 -1.99 -12.71 -16.08
N THR A 278 -2.52 -12.72 -14.85
CA THR A 278 -3.74 -13.46 -14.54
C THR A 278 -4.93 -12.84 -15.29
N GLY A 279 -5.89 -13.67 -15.67
CA GLY A 279 -7.17 -13.21 -16.19
C GLY A 279 -7.96 -12.39 -15.15
N ILE A 280 -9.19 -12.03 -15.52
CA ILE A 280 -10.09 -11.30 -14.61
C ILE A 280 -10.51 -12.25 -13.49
N LEU A 281 -9.94 -12.06 -12.31
CA LEU A 281 -10.29 -12.79 -11.09
C LEU A 281 -11.37 -12.03 -10.29
N PRO A 282 -12.14 -12.73 -9.42
CA PRO A 282 -13.07 -12.07 -8.51
C PRO A 282 -12.38 -11.01 -7.64
N SER A 283 -13.07 -9.93 -7.29
CA SER A 283 -12.53 -8.85 -6.45
C SER A 283 -12.07 -9.31 -5.06
N GLY A 284 -12.68 -10.39 -4.53
CA GLY A 284 -12.24 -11.04 -3.28
C GLY A 284 -11.06 -12.00 -3.45
N GLY A 285 -10.53 -12.15 -4.67
CA GLY A 285 -9.48 -13.08 -5.03
C GLY A 285 -9.94 -14.54 -5.06
N ILE A 286 -9.08 -15.40 -5.58
CA ILE A 286 -9.20 -16.86 -5.50
C ILE A 286 -8.22 -17.41 -4.49
N ASN A 287 -8.57 -18.47 -3.80
CA ASN A 287 -7.67 -19.11 -2.84
C ASN A 287 -6.60 -19.91 -3.57
N ILE A 288 -5.33 -19.60 -3.34
CA ILE A 288 -4.19 -20.28 -3.94
C ILE A 288 -3.80 -21.47 -3.06
N ASN A 289 -3.95 -22.68 -3.61
CA ASN A 289 -3.50 -23.91 -2.97
C ASN A 289 -2.15 -24.33 -3.56
N PHE A 290 -1.06 -23.90 -2.94
CA PHE A 290 0.29 -24.16 -3.43
C PHE A 290 0.61 -25.66 -3.51
N VAL A 291 0.06 -26.49 -2.61
CA VAL A 291 0.27 -27.95 -2.61
C VAL A 291 -0.47 -28.58 -3.79
N GLU A 292 -1.72 -28.20 -4.00
CA GLU A 292 -2.54 -28.71 -5.11
C GLU A 292 -1.94 -28.30 -6.46
N TYR A 293 -1.47 -27.06 -6.58
CA TYR A 293 -0.85 -26.56 -7.81
C TYR A 293 0.52 -27.19 -8.12
N ASP A 294 1.24 -27.64 -7.08
CA ASP A 294 2.48 -28.42 -7.26
C ASP A 294 2.19 -29.84 -7.79
N LEU A 295 1.05 -30.41 -7.38
CA LEU A 295 0.60 -31.74 -7.82
C LEU A 295 -0.10 -31.70 -9.19
N ASP A 296 -0.86 -30.66 -9.46
CA ASP A 296 -1.59 -30.44 -10.69
C ASP A 296 -1.39 -29.00 -11.20
N PRO A 297 -0.31 -28.73 -11.95
CA PRO A 297 -0.07 -27.40 -12.51
C PRO A 297 -1.16 -26.92 -13.48
N PHE A 298 -1.91 -27.85 -14.10
CA PHE A 298 -3.00 -27.51 -15.00
C PHE A 298 -4.17 -26.86 -14.26
N LYS A 299 -4.41 -27.24 -13.02
CA LYS A 299 -5.40 -26.58 -12.17
C LYS A 299 -5.02 -25.13 -11.89
N ALA A 300 -3.73 -24.84 -11.62
CA ALA A 300 -3.28 -23.45 -11.49
C ALA A 300 -3.57 -22.64 -12.75
N PHE A 301 -3.35 -23.23 -13.94
CA PHE A 301 -3.63 -22.61 -15.21
C PHE A 301 -5.12 -22.28 -15.38
N THR A 302 -6.02 -23.24 -15.10
CA THR A 302 -7.48 -23.04 -15.23
C THR A 302 -8.03 -22.03 -14.21
N ASP A 303 -7.50 -22.03 -13.00
CA ASP A 303 -7.94 -21.11 -11.94
C ASP A 303 -7.46 -19.67 -12.20
N LEU A 304 -6.21 -19.50 -12.66
CA LEU A 304 -5.59 -18.19 -12.90
C LEU A 304 -5.92 -17.59 -14.27
N ARG A 305 -6.27 -18.41 -15.26
CA ARG A 305 -6.61 -18.00 -16.64
C ARG A 305 -5.59 -17.03 -17.24
N PRO A 306 -4.30 -17.39 -17.28
CA PRO A 306 -3.27 -16.46 -17.69
C PRO A 306 -3.48 -15.96 -19.13
N THR A 307 -3.05 -14.74 -19.38
CA THR A 307 -2.98 -14.14 -20.73
C THR A 307 -1.61 -13.53 -20.97
N VAL A 308 -1.21 -13.45 -22.23
CA VAL A 308 0.05 -12.84 -22.64
C VAL A 308 -0.23 -11.63 -23.53
N SER A 309 0.50 -10.55 -23.33
CA SER A 309 0.38 -9.33 -24.12
C SER A 309 1.73 -8.61 -24.29
N THR A 310 1.80 -7.62 -25.18
CA THR A 310 2.95 -6.69 -25.29
C THR A 310 2.72 -5.40 -24.50
N LYS A 311 1.67 -5.34 -23.67
CA LYS A 311 1.33 -4.18 -22.86
C LYS A 311 1.38 -4.59 -21.39
N SER A 312 2.10 -3.82 -20.58
CA SER A 312 1.97 -3.89 -19.13
C SER A 312 0.73 -3.12 -18.68
N LEU A 313 -0.08 -3.72 -17.81
CA LEU A 313 -1.17 -3.00 -17.16
C LEU A 313 -0.65 -2.07 -16.05
N LEU A 314 0.55 -2.36 -15.55
CA LEU A 314 1.29 -1.46 -14.66
C LEU A 314 1.97 -0.32 -15.42
N SER A 315 1.93 -0.32 -16.77
CA SER A 315 2.33 0.87 -17.51
C SER A 315 1.41 1.99 -17.06
N THR A 316 1.95 2.88 -16.26
CA THR A 316 1.32 4.13 -15.84
C THR A 316 0.65 4.74 -17.06
N SER A 317 -0.68 4.90 -17.04
CA SER A 317 -1.37 5.55 -18.15
C SER A 317 -0.84 6.97 -18.23
N LEU A 318 -0.09 7.26 -19.30
CA LEU A 318 0.51 8.59 -19.46
C LEU A 318 -0.60 9.63 -19.54
N VAL A 319 -0.47 10.70 -18.77
CA VAL A 319 -1.38 11.85 -18.86
C VAL A 319 -1.28 12.46 -20.25
N GLU A 320 -2.42 12.60 -20.91
CA GLU A 320 -2.44 13.13 -22.28
C GLU A 320 -1.88 14.56 -22.34
N GLN A 321 -0.92 14.78 -23.24
CA GLN A 321 -0.24 16.07 -23.34
C GLN A 321 -1.18 17.25 -23.65
N SER A 322 -2.26 16.98 -24.41
CA SER A 322 -3.28 17.99 -24.73
C SER A 322 -4.02 18.43 -23.47
N ALA A 323 -4.41 17.51 -22.61
CA ALA A 323 -5.08 17.77 -21.33
C ALA A 323 -4.16 18.54 -20.37
N LEU A 324 -2.89 18.13 -20.27
CA LEU A 324 -1.90 18.82 -19.44
C LEU A 324 -1.64 20.25 -19.90
N ARG A 325 -1.56 20.50 -21.23
CA ARG A 325 -1.44 21.85 -21.79
C ARG A 325 -2.64 22.72 -21.44
N GLN A 326 -3.87 22.21 -21.56
CA GLN A 326 -5.08 22.95 -21.19
C GLN A 326 -5.04 23.42 -19.73
N ILE A 327 -4.56 22.56 -18.83
CA ILE A 327 -4.40 22.89 -17.41
C ILE A 327 -3.32 23.97 -17.22
N LEU A 328 -2.16 23.83 -17.85
CA LEU A 328 -1.08 24.80 -17.73
C LEU A 328 -1.43 26.18 -18.31
N GLU A 329 -2.23 26.23 -19.36
CA GLU A 329 -2.72 27.45 -19.99
C GLU A 329 -3.94 28.07 -19.28
N ASN A 330 -4.40 27.48 -18.16
CA ASN A 330 -5.62 27.88 -17.43
C ASN A 330 -6.90 27.88 -18.32
N LYS A 331 -6.97 26.95 -19.27
CA LYS A 331 -8.12 26.77 -20.17
C LYS A 331 -8.72 25.35 -20.08
N PRO A 332 -9.07 24.86 -18.89
CA PRO A 332 -9.52 23.48 -18.71
C PRO A 332 -11.01 23.28 -19.12
N GLU A 333 -11.56 24.13 -19.99
CA GLU A 333 -12.99 24.11 -20.35
C GLU A 333 -13.42 22.80 -21.05
N GLY A 334 -12.48 22.07 -21.65
CA GLY A 334 -12.72 20.80 -22.31
C GLY A 334 -12.63 19.57 -21.40
N LEU A 335 -12.16 19.72 -20.15
CA LEU A 335 -11.96 18.60 -19.23
C LEU A 335 -13.10 18.50 -18.22
N SER A 336 -13.61 17.28 -18.03
CA SER A 336 -14.54 16.96 -16.95
C SER A 336 -13.89 17.11 -15.57
N ASN A 337 -14.68 17.25 -14.51
CA ASN A 337 -14.14 17.31 -13.15
C ASN A 337 -13.43 16.00 -12.76
N GLY A 338 -13.90 14.83 -13.24
CA GLY A 338 -13.23 13.55 -13.04
C GLY A 338 -11.82 13.53 -13.65
N GLU A 339 -11.68 13.91 -14.91
CA GLU A 339 -10.38 14.00 -15.59
C GLU A 339 -9.42 14.97 -14.88
N LYS A 340 -9.94 16.09 -14.36
CA LYS A 340 -9.13 17.03 -13.57
C LYS A 340 -8.62 16.41 -12.28
N ILE A 341 -9.46 15.62 -11.58
CA ILE A 341 -9.06 14.91 -10.36
C ILE A 341 -7.99 13.86 -10.69
N GLU A 342 -8.17 13.05 -11.72
CA GLU A 342 -7.20 12.04 -12.16
C GLU A 342 -5.85 12.67 -12.50
N ILE A 343 -5.84 13.74 -13.28
CA ILE A 343 -4.61 14.47 -13.64
C ILE A 343 -3.97 15.09 -12.39
N ALA A 344 -4.77 15.63 -11.48
CA ALA A 344 -4.24 16.20 -10.24
C ALA A 344 -3.60 15.12 -9.35
N ILE A 345 -4.22 13.96 -9.20
CA ILE A 345 -3.65 12.82 -8.47
C ILE A 345 -2.36 12.34 -9.13
N ALA A 346 -2.34 12.23 -10.47
CA ALA A 346 -1.16 11.90 -11.23
C ALA A 346 -0.01 12.88 -10.97
N LEU A 347 -0.30 14.19 -10.95
CA LEU A 347 0.68 15.24 -10.61
C LEU A 347 1.16 15.18 -9.16
N LEU A 348 0.30 14.78 -8.21
CA LEU A 348 0.68 14.63 -6.80
C LEU A 348 1.63 13.45 -6.59
N LYS A 349 1.40 12.34 -7.30
CA LYS A 349 2.16 11.10 -7.17
C LYS A 349 3.37 11.03 -8.11
N GLY A 350 3.31 11.69 -9.25
CA GLY A 350 4.28 11.53 -10.34
C GLY A 350 3.95 10.36 -11.29
N ASP A 351 2.67 9.92 -11.30
CA ASP A 351 2.22 8.80 -12.12
C ASP A 351 1.80 9.27 -13.51
N GLY A 352 2.48 8.81 -14.56
CA GLY A 352 2.20 9.17 -15.95
C GLY A 352 2.52 10.62 -16.32
N VAL A 353 3.03 11.41 -15.38
CA VAL A 353 3.47 12.78 -15.53
C VAL A 353 4.50 13.11 -14.45
N PRO A 354 5.53 13.94 -14.73
CA PRO A 354 6.45 14.38 -13.67
C PRO A 354 5.68 15.05 -12.52
N SER A 355 6.04 14.70 -11.28
CA SER A 355 5.34 15.22 -10.10
C SER A 355 5.38 16.75 -10.02
N ASN A 356 4.23 17.36 -9.75
CA ASN A 356 4.08 18.77 -9.47
C ASN A 356 2.99 18.97 -8.41
N GLY A 357 3.38 18.77 -7.13
CA GLY A 357 2.45 18.83 -6.01
C GLY A 357 1.69 20.16 -5.91
N GLN A 358 2.33 21.30 -6.21
CA GLN A 358 1.67 22.60 -6.16
C GLN A 358 0.55 22.72 -7.21
N LEU A 359 0.81 22.24 -8.42
CA LEU A 359 -0.19 22.24 -9.49
C LEU A 359 -1.34 21.28 -9.17
N GLY A 360 -1.03 20.05 -8.71
CA GLY A 360 -2.03 19.08 -8.30
C GLY A 360 -2.96 19.59 -7.21
N VAL A 361 -2.38 20.17 -6.15
CA VAL A 361 -3.16 20.81 -5.06
C VAL A 361 -4.07 21.91 -5.60
N ARG A 362 -3.55 22.82 -6.40
CA ARG A 362 -4.34 23.93 -6.98
C ARG A 362 -5.57 23.43 -7.74
N ILE A 363 -5.40 22.40 -8.57
CA ILE A 363 -6.50 21.82 -9.34
C ILE A 363 -7.57 21.24 -8.40
N LEU A 364 -7.15 20.51 -7.37
CA LEU A 364 -8.07 19.90 -6.42
C LEU A 364 -8.79 20.97 -5.57
N GLU A 365 -8.10 22.02 -5.13
CA GLU A 365 -8.70 23.12 -4.37
C GLU A 365 -9.81 23.83 -5.16
N GLU A 366 -9.64 24.03 -6.48
CA GLU A 366 -10.68 24.59 -7.35
C GLU A 366 -11.96 23.71 -7.42
N LEU A 367 -11.84 22.43 -7.07
CA LEU A 367 -12.95 21.47 -7.10
C LEU A 367 -13.66 21.32 -5.74
N ILE A 368 -13.07 21.82 -4.65
CA ILE A 368 -13.68 21.77 -3.32
C ILE A 368 -15.02 22.52 -3.29
N ASP A 369 -15.07 23.71 -3.89
CA ASP A 369 -16.28 24.53 -3.94
C ASP A 369 -17.43 23.85 -4.71
N LYS A 370 -17.11 22.83 -5.52
CA LYS A 370 -18.07 22.01 -6.26
C LYS A 370 -18.54 20.79 -5.47
N ASN A 371 -18.15 20.65 -4.20
CA ASN A 371 -18.43 19.51 -3.32
C ASN A 371 -18.05 18.15 -3.94
N MET A 372 -16.85 18.05 -4.52
CA MET A 372 -16.33 16.81 -5.08
C MET A 372 -15.58 16.02 -4.00
N PRO A 373 -16.15 14.94 -3.42
CA PRO A 373 -15.53 14.19 -2.32
C PRO A 373 -14.17 13.61 -2.69
N ASP A 374 -14.03 13.13 -3.94
CA ASP A 374 -12.78 12.54 -4.42
C ASP A 374 -11.62 13.54 -4.43
N ALA A 375 -11.90 14.82 -4.80
CA ALA A 375 -10.90 15.88 -4.76
C ALA A 375 -10.46 16.19 -3.33
N ILE A 376 -11.40 16.22 -2.39
CA ILE A 376 -11.12 16.46 -0.98
C ILE A 376 -10.33 15.28 -0.41
N SER A 377 -10.72 14.04 -0.70
CA SER A 377 -10.03 12.83 -0.27
C SER A 377 -8.58 12.79 -0.79
N ALA A 378 -8.35 13.17 -2.04
CA ALA A 378 -7.01 13.27 -2.61
C ALA A 378 -6.12 14.29 -1.87
N LEU A 379 -6.69 15.46 -1.48
CA LEU A 379 -5.97 16.46 -0.69
C LEU A 379 -5.67 15.97 0.73
N VAL A 380 -6.63 15.31 1.37
CA VAL A 380 -6.42 14.71 2.70
C VAL A 380 -5.28 13.70 2.65
N ASN A 381 -5.31 12.77 1.71
CA ASN A 381 -4.26 11.76 1.55
C ASN A 381 -2.89 12.40 1.28
N TYR A 382 -2.83 13.42 0.43
CA TYR A 382 -1.58 14.11 0.13
C TYR A 382 -0.97 14.80 1.36
N TYR A 383 -1.80 15.41 2.21
CA TYR A 383 -1.32 16.13 3.40
C TYR A 383 -1.28 15.28 4.67
N PHE A 384 -1.76 14.05 4.66
CA PHE A 384 -1.99 13.24 5.85
C PHE A 384 -0.77 13.13 6.77
N ASP A 385 0.41 12.91 6.20
CA ASP A 385 1.67 12.81 6.94
C ASP A 385 2.50 14.10 6.88
N GLN A 386 2.45 14.83 5.78
CA GLN A 386 3.28 16.01 5.56
C GLN A 386 2.79 17.25 6.31
N ALA A 387 1.47 17.41 6.44
CA ALA A 387 0.83 18.55 7.08
C ALA A 387 -0.53 18.15 7.66
N PRO A 388 -0.56 17.41 8.79
CA PRO A 388 -1.81 16.85 9.35
C PRO A 388 -2.89 17.90 9.63
N GLN A 389 -2.50 19.13 9.99
CA GLN A 389 -3.44 20.23 10.23
C GLN A 389 -4.19 20.63 8.94
N LYS A 390 -3.50 20.62 7.78
CA LYS A 390 -4.15 20.86 6.48
C LYS A 390 -5.04 19.69 6.09
N ALA A 391 -4.56 18.47 6.29
CA ALA A 391 -5.36 17.26 6.06
C ALA A 391 -6.64 17.29 6.89
N TYR A 392 -6.55 17.66 8.17
CA TYR A 392 -7.70 17.80 9.08
C TYR A 392 -8.70 18.85 8.60
N PHE A 393 -8.20 20.01 8.15
CA PHE A 393 -9.06 21.05 7.59
C PHE A 393 -9.89 20.54 6.40
N TYR A 394 -9.27 19.81 5.47
CA TYR A 394 -9.99 19.21 4.34
C TYR A 394 -10.90 18.06 4.78
N ALA A 395 -10.46 17.22 5.72
CA ALA A 395 -11.24 16.09 6.23
C ALA A 395 -12.53 16.54 6.93
N MET A 396 -12.52 17.70 7.65
CA MET A 396 -13.74 18.27 8.22
C MET A 396 -14.81 18.56 7.15
N SER A 397 -14.38 18.96 5.94
CA SER A 397 -15.31 19.22 4.84
C SER A 397 -15.97 17.95 4.30
N LEU A 398 -15.28 16.79 4.35
CA LEU A 398 -15.86 15.48 4.00
C LEU A 398 -17.00 15.10 4.95
N GLY A 399 -16.97 15.52 6.20
CA GLY A 399 -18.05 15.27 7.15
C GLY A 399 -19.43 15.72 6.66
N LYS A 400 -19.50 16.74 5.81
CA LYS A 400 -20.74 17.22 5.20
C LYS A 400 -21.38 16.21 4.22
N THR A 401 -20.59 15.34 3.62
CA THR A 401 -21.08 14.32 2.66
C THR A 401 -21.72 13.12 3.34
N ASN A 402 -21.72 13.07 4.68
CA ASN A 402 -22.30 12.00 5.49
C ASN A 402 -21.61 10.64 5.32
N GLU A 403 -20.34 10.63 4.95
CA GLU A 403 -19.54 9.40 4.81
C GLU A 403 -18.95 8.98 6.17
N LEU A 404 -19.17 7.72 6.57
CA LEU A 404 -18.63 7.15 7.81
C LEU A 404 -17.09 7.13 7.82
N SER A 405 -16.47 7.00 6.66
CA SER A 405 -15.02 7.05 6.47
C SER A 405 -14.42 8.37 6.97
N SER A 406 -15.15 9.50 6.85
CA SER A 406 -14.68 10.80 7.32
C SER A 406 -14.45 10.86 8.82
N THR A 407 -15.27 10.15 9.61
CA THR A 407 -15.12 10.10 11.08
C THR A 407 -13.83 9.40 11.49
N SER A 408 -13.54 8.23 10.91
CA SER A 408 -12.31 7.47 11.17
C SER A 408 -11.07 8.27 10.76
N LEU A 409 -11.12 8.95 9.63
CA LEU A 409 -10.04 9.78 9.12
C LEU A 409 -9.73 10.98 10.04
N LEU A 410 -10.77 11.63 10.56
CA LEU A 410 -10.62 12.71 11.55
C LEU A 410 -10.00 12.18 12.86
N ASP A 411 -10.44 11.00 13.34
CA ASP A 411 -9.89 10.38 14.54
C ASP A 411 -8.39 10.06 14.37
N GLN A 412 -7.98 9.52 13.23
CA GLN A 412 -6.57 9.24 12.92
C GLN A 412 -5.72 10.53 12.88
N LEU A 413 -6.25 11.59 12.27
CA LEU A 413 -5.54 12.87 12.21
C LEU A 413 -5.43 13.54 13.58
N GLU A 414 -6.44 13.39 14.45
CA GLU A 414 -6.40 13.95 15.82
C GLU A 414 -5.35 13.25 16.71
N VAL A 415 -4.91 12.03 16.39
CA VAL A 415 -3.75 11.42 17.05
C VAL A 415 -2.45 12.15 16.71
N LYS A 416 -2.36 12.72 15.50
CA LYS A 416 -1.16 13.42 14.99
C LYS A 416 -1.12 14.91 15.35
N ILE A 417 -2.26 15.49 15.75
CA ILE A 417 -2.42 16.94 15.99
C ILE A 417 -2.68 17.19 17.47
N PRO A 418 -1.97 18.12 18.12
CA PRO A 418 -2.29 18.51 19.49
C PRO A 418 -3.75 18.98 19.62
N PHE A 419 -4.42 18.57 20.70
CA PHE A 419 -5.86 18.84 20.89
C PHE A 419 -6.24 20.31 20.84
N ASP A 420 -5.38 21.20 21.33
CA ASP A 420 -5.58 22.65 21.24
C ASP A 420 -5.58 23.18 19.80
N GLU A 421 -4.74 22.62 18.92
CA GLU A 421 -4.74 22.95 17.50
C GLU A 421 -5.99 22.39 16.81
N VAL A 422 -6.47 21.21 17.22
CA VAL A 422 -7.75 20.67 16.77
C VAL A 422 -8.89 21.63 17.11
N LEU A 423 -8.94 22.14 18.34
CA LEU A 423 -9.95 23.11 18.76
C LEU A 423 -9.87 24.42 17.94
N GLU A 424 -8.65 24.91 17.68
CA GLU A 424 -8.44 26.10 16.85
C GLU A 424 -8.96 25.90 15.42
N LEU A 425 -8.69 24.76 14.82
CA LEU A 425 -9.20 24.42 13.49
C LEU A 425 -10.73 24.34 13.45
N GLN A 426 -11.34 23.76 14.48
CA GLN A 426 -12.80 23.64 14.62
C GLN A 426 -13.48 24.97 14.96
N SER A 427 -12.79 25.91 15.63
CA SER A 427 -13.34 27.21 16.07
C SER A 427 -13.72 28.15 14.92
N ARG A 428 -13.25 27.85 13.71
CA ARG A 428 -13.65 28.55 12.46
C ARG A 428 -15.15 28.43 12.19
N ASN A 429 -15.82 27.44 12.79
CA ASN A 429 -17.25 27.23 12.66
C ASN A 429 -17.98 27.82 13.86
N PRO A 430 -18.90 28.78 13.65
CA PRO A 430 -19.66 29.37 14.73
C PRO A 430 -20.57 28.33 15.42
N ILE A 431 -20.87 28.56 16.70
CA ILE A 431 -21.81 27.74 17.45
C ILE A 431 -23.20 27.82 16.80
N LYS A 432 -23.72 26.65 16.38
CA LYS A 432 -25.05 26.50 15.79
C LYS A 432 -26.08 26.33 16.89
N ARG A 433 -26.64 27.46 17.34
CA ARG A 433 -27.59 27.53 18.46
C ARG A 433 -28.99 27.06 18.07
N LEU A 434 -29.78 26.74 19.09
CA LEU A 434 -31.21 26.47 18.97
C LEU A 434 -31.92 27.65 18.30
N ASN A 435 -32.84 27.41 17.41
CA ASN A 435 -33.63 28.44 16.71
C ASN A 435 -35.11 28.05 16.64
N SER A 436 -35.96 28.96 16.14
CA SER A 436 -37.41 28.75 16.05
C SER A 436 -37.84 27.56 15.17
N GLY A 437 -37.00 27.14 14.25
CA GLY A 437 -37.24 25.97 13.37
C GLY A 437 -36.69 24.66 13.92
N SER A 438 -35.98 24.70 15.07
CA SER A 438 -35.40 23.51 15.68
C SER A 438 -36.48 22.65 16.35
N SER A 439 -36.40 21.34 16.21
CA SER A 439 -37.18 20.42 17.03
C SER A 439 -36.72 20.50 18.48
N ILE A 440 -37.65 20.49 19.42
CA ILE A 440 -37.35 20.51 20.86
C ILE A 440 -37.70 19.14 21.41
N SER A 441 -36.74 18.24 21.36
CA SER A 441 -36.82 16.91 21.99
C SER A 441 -35.45 16.43 22.42
N SER A 442 -35.37 15.60 23.46
CA SER A 442 -34.14 15.01 23.94
C SER A 442 -33.42 14.21 22.82
N ALA A 443 -34.18 13.50 21.99
CA ALA A 443 -33.65 12.71 20.85
C ALA A 443 -32.97 13.61 19.81
N TYR A 444 -33.59 14.74 19.45
CA TYR A 444 -33.01 15.71 18.51
C TYR A 444 -31.71 16.30 19.03
N PHE A 445 -31.67 16.68 20.33
CA PHE A 445 -30.46 17.22 20.94
C PHE A 445 -29.31 16.19 20.95
N VAL A 446 -29.61 14.95 21.29
CA VAL A 446 -28.64 13.84 21.24
C VAL A 446 -28.12 13.62 19.82
N GLU A 447 -28.99 13.63 18.81
CA GLU A 447 -28.61 13.47 17.42
C GLU A 447 -27.65 14.60 16.98
N LYS A 448 -28.00 15.86 17.28
CA LYS A 448 -27.13 16.99 16.97
C LYS A 448 -25.78 16.92 17.69
N ALA A 449 -25.77 16.58 18.98
CA ALA A 449 -24.55 16.39 19.74
C ALA A 449 -23.62 15.33 19.10
N LYS A 450 -24.19 14.17 18.73
CA LYS A 450 -23.45 13.08 18.05
C LYS A 450 -22.94 13.49 16.68
N SER A 451 -23.76 14.19 15.89
CA SER A 451 -23.37 14.63 14.55
C SER A 451 -22.14 15.55 14.62
N TYR A 452 -22.13 16.52 15.53
CA TYR A 452 -20.99 17.41 15.72
C TYR A 452 -19.78 16.71 16.37
N TYR A 453 -20.01 15.77 17.29
CA TYR A 453 -18.95 14.98 17.92
C TYR A 453 -18.18 14.12 16.90
N ARG A 454 -18.91 13.50 15.98
CA ARG A 454 -18.36 12.61 14.96
C ARG A 454 -17.93 13.32 13.68
N GLY A 455 -18.49 14.50 13.40
CA GLY A 455 -18.33 15.15 12.09
C GLY A 455 -19.10 14.41 11.00
N LEU A 456 -20.35 14.00 11.27
CA LEU A 456 -21.18 13.23 10.34
C LEU A 456 -22.43 14.02 9.95
N GLY A 457 -22.57 14.35 8.66
CA GLY A 457 -23.58 15.27 8.14
C GLY A 457 -23.31 16.75 8.45
N VAL A 458 -22.26 17.03 9.20
CA VAL A 458 -21.78 18.37 9.59
C VAL A 458 -20.26 18.33 9.77
N GLU A 459 -19.60 19.48 9.71
CA GLU A 459 -18.21 19.57 10.12
C GLU A 459 -18.05 19.25 11.63
N ARG A 460 -17.01 18.49 12.00
CA ARG A 460 -16.72 18.17 13.39
C ARG A 460 -16.51 19.46 14.19
N SER A 461 -17.15 19.55 15.34
CA SER A 461 -16.98 20.68 16.27
C SER A 461 -17.29 20.24 17.69
N TYR A 462 -16.28 20.15 18.53
CA TYR A 462 -16.44 19.74 19.92
C TYR A 462 -17.21 20.79 20.75
N LEU A 463 -17.06 22.05 20.42
CA LEU A 463 -17.82 23.12 21.09
C LEU A 463 -19.31 23.08 20.70
N ASN A 464 -19.65 22.88 19.43
CA ASN A 464 -21.02 22.62 19.01
C ASN A 464 -21.60 21.36 19.65
N SER A 465 -20.79 20.29 19.71
CA SER A 465 -21.19 19.06 20.37
C SER A 465 -21.49 19.30 21.85
N TYR A 466 -20.66 20.06 22.55
CA TYR A 466 -20.86 20.41 23.95
C TYR A 466 -22.17 21.17 24.16
N TYR A 467 -22.46 22.15 23.32
CA TYR A 467 -23.73 22.92 23.38
C TYR A 467 -24.95 22.00 23.27
N TRP A 468 -25.00 21.14 22.27
CA TRP A 468 -26.13 20.23 22.06
C TRP A 468 -26.19 19.12 23.12
N ALA A 469 -25.04 18.62 23.58
CA ALA A 469 -24.96 17.62 24.64
C ALA A 469 -25.44 18.18 25.98
N SER A 470 -25.20 19.47 26.29
CA SER A 470 -25.70 20.14 27.48
C SER A 470 -27.23 20.24 27.48
N LEU A 471 -27.84 20.59 26.33
CA LEU A 471 -29.30 20.54 26.17
C LEU A 471 -29.87 19.14 26.33
N ALA A 472 -29.18 18.14 25.75
CA ALA A 472 -29.57 16.73 25.84
C ALA A 472 -29.50 16.23 27.29
N SER A 473 -28.42 16.51 28.00
CA SER A 473 -28.23 16.12 29.41
C SER A 473 -29.28 16.80 30.31
N ALA A 474 -29.50 18.11 30.14
CA ALA A 474 -30.52 18.84 30.88
C ALA A 474 -31.94 18.31 30.63
N SER A 475 -32.20 17.71 29.46
CA SER A 475 -33.47 17.06 29.13
C SER A 475 -33.58 15.60 29.63
N GLY A 476 -32.61 15.12 30.42
CA GLY A 476 -32.58 13.78 31.00
C GLY A 476 -32.02 12.69 30.09
N ALA A 477 -31.42 13.05 28.96
CA ALA A 477 -30.81 12.06 28.04
C ALA A 477 -29.42 11.65 28.54
N ARG A 478 -29.25 10.42 29.01
CA ARG A 478 -27.96 9.82 29.46
C ARG A 478 -26.86 9.90 28.41
N GLN A 479 -27.22 9.83 27.12
CA GLN A 479 -26.26 9.96 26.03
C GLN A 479 -25.64 11.36 25.96
N GLY A 480 -26.37 12.43 26.37
CA GLY A 480 -25.82 13.77 26.51
C GLY A 480 -24.71 13.82 27.56
N GLU A 481 -24.95 13.23 28.76
CA GLU A 481 -23.94 13.13 29.82
C GLU A 481 -22.70 12.40 29.39
N MET A 482 -22.86 11.28 28.63
CA MET A 482 -21.72 10.50 28.08
C MET A 482 -20.86 11.35 27.14
N ILE A 483 -21.49 12.11 26.25
CA ILE A 483 -20.76 12.97 25.30
C ILE A 483 -20.01 14.08 26.07
N LEU A 484 -20.64 14.74 27.04
CA LEU A 484 -19.98 15.72 27.89
C LEU A 484 -18.77 15.13 28.61
N SER A 485 -18.93 13.95 29.22
CA SER A 485 -17.84 13.25 29.87
C SER A 485 -16.68 12.94 28.92
N ASN A 486 -16.97 12.50 27.69
CA ASN A 486 -15.95 12.25 26.68
C ASN A 486 -15.19 13.53 26.29
N LEU A 487 -15.91 14.65 26.08
CA LEU A 487 -15.31 15.95 25.74
C LEU A 487 -14.41 16.47 26.87
N HIS A 488 -14.84 16.32 28.15
CA HIS A 488 -13.98 16.65 29.29
C HIS A 488 -12.75 15.76 29.39
N ASN A 489 -12.86 14.47 29.02
CA ASN A 489 -11.72 13.56 29.01
C ASN A 489 -10.69 13.93 27.94
N LEU A 490 -11.11 14.36 26.74
CA LEU A 490 -10.21 14.86 25.70
C LEU A 490 -9.39 16.05 26.19
N ALA A 491 -9.99 16.94 26.98
CA ALA A 491 -9.34 18.14 27.51
C ALA A 491 -8.40 17.89 28.71
N ARG A 492 -8.44 16.72 29.35
CA ARG A 492 -7.64 16.43 30.56
C ARG A 492 -6.12 16.46 30.34
N ASN A 493 -5.67 16.19 29.12
CA ASN A 493 -4.24 16.14 28.80
C ASN A 493 -3.68 17.49 28.36
N LEU A 494 -4.48 18.55 28.39
CA LEU A 494 -4.03 19.89 28.05
C LEU A 494 -3.13 20.46 29.15
N ASP A 495 -2.13 21.24 28.77
CA ASP A 495 -1.38 22.06 29.73
C ASP A 495 -2.27 23.10 30.41
N LYS A 496 -1.79 23.70 31.51
CA LYS A 496 -2.58 24.64 32.31
C LYS A 496 -3.13 25.85 31.53
N ARG A 497 -2.39 26.34 30.54
CA ARG A 497 -2.80 27.48 29.71
C ARG A 497 -3.92 27.07 28.77
N LYS A 498 -3.75 25.96 28.07
CA LYS A 498 -4.71 25.44 27.10
C LYS A 498 -5.98 24.91 27.77
N SER A 499 -5.84 24.28 28.92
CA SER A 499 -6.97 23.88 29.76
C SER A 499 -7.82 25.09 30.19
N LYS A 500 -7.19 26.24 30.47
CA LYS A 500 -7.92 27.46 30.79
C LYS A 500 -8.74 27.98 29.61
N ILE A 501 -8.17 27.98 28.39
CA ILE A 501 -8.90 28.40 27.17
C ILE A 501 -10.12 27.50 26.98
N TRP A 502 -9.95 26.19 27.07
CA TRP A 502 -11.06 25.23 26.97
C TRP A 502 -12.16 25.49 28.00
N LEU A 503 -11.79 25.79 29.27
CA LEU A 503 -12.76 26.07 30.32
C LEU A 503 -13.46 27.43 30.12
N ASP A 504 -12.77 28.43 29.58
CA ASP A 504 -13.35 29.73 29.26
C ASP A 504 -14.37 29.57 28.11
N ASP A 505 -14.04 28.81 27.03
CA ASP A 505 -14.96 28.52 25.93
C ASP A 505 -16.20 27.74 26.42
N ILE A 506 -16.02 26.75 27.31
CA ILE A 506 -17.13 26.00 27.90
C ILE A 506 -18.04 26.89 28.73
N ALA A 507 -17.48 27.78 29.54
CA ALA A 507 -18.29 28.70 30.36
C ALA A 507 -19.16 29.60 29.47
N GLU A 508 -18.65 30.06 28.33
CA GLU A 508 -19.42 30.82 27.35
C GLU A 508 -20.56 29.97 26.75
N ILE A 509 -20.27 28.72 26.39
CA ILE A 509 -21.27 27.81 25.83
C ILE A 509 -22.35 27.47 26.86
N GLU A 510 -22.00 27.24 28.11
CA GLU A 510 -22.95 27.00 29.20
C GLU A 510 -23.90 28.18 29.38
N ALA A 511 -23.38 29.41 29.32
CA ALA A 511 -24.20 30.61 29.38
C ALA A 511 -25.17 30.70 28.18
N MET A 512 -24.67 30.44 26.96
CA MET A 512 -25.50 30.39 25.74
C MET A 512 -26.58 29.30 25.82
N THR A 513 -26.23 28.15 26.35
CA THR A 513 -27.16 27.01 26.50
C THR A 513 -28.28 27.33 27.45
N LEU A 514 -27.97 27.96 28.62
CA LEU A 514 -28.96 28.37 29.59
C LEU A 514 -29.87 29.49 29.05
N GLU A 515 -29.30 30.45 28.32
CA GLU A 515 -30.08 31.51 27.66
C GLU A 515 -31.13 30.90 26.69
N ASP A 516 -30.69 29.96 25.82
CA ASP A 516 -31.58 29.34 24.85
C ASP A 516 -32.59 28.40 25.51
N TRP A 517 -32.20 27.68 26.57
CA TRP A 517 -33.12 26.85 27.37
C TRP A 517 -34.31 27.68 27.88
N LEU A 518 -34.05 28.87 28.39
CA LEU A 518 -35.09 29.77 28.88
C LEU A 518 -35.88 30.43 27.74
N LYS A 519 -35.19 30.96 26.74
CA LYS A 519 -35.77 31.67 25.60
C LYS A 519 -36.78 30.81 24.82
N PHE A 520 -36.46 29.52 24.62
CA PHE A 520 -37.31 28.60 23.85
C PHE A 520 -38.26 27.78 24.72
N ASN A 521 -38.32 28.04 26.06
CA ASN A 521 -39.13 27.29 27.02
C ASN A 521 -38.95 25.77 26.89
N VAL A 522 -37.68 25.30 26.78
CA VAL A 522 -37.33 23.91 26.47
C VAL A 522 -37.93 22.95 27.50
N ALA A 523 -37.82 23.24 28.80
CA ALA A 523 -38.34 22.41 29.86
C ALA A 523 -39.86 22.14 29.71
N LYS A 524 -40.64 23.17 29.42
CA LYS A 524 -42.08 23.05 29.22
C LYS A 524 -42.39 22.17 27.99
N LYS A 525 -41.74 22.42 26.87
CA LYS A 525 -41.99 21.67 25.63
C LYS A 525 -41.62 20.19 25.74
N ILE A 526 -40.58 19.87 26.50
CA ILE A 526 -40.20 18.45 26.74
C ILE A 526 -41.20 17.76 27.68
N SER A 527 -41.75 18.48 28.65
CA SER A 527 -42.73 17.90 29.57
C SER A 527 -44.14 17.73 28.97
N GLU A 528 -44.45 18.44 27.88
CA GLU A 528 -45.73 18.40 27.17
C GLU A 528 -45.71 17.44 25.96
N GLY A 529 -44.55 16.99 25.48
CA GLY A 529 -44.38 16.06 24.35
C GLY A 529 -43.98 14.68 24.82
#